data_49eec31ec5a4880bb65e8a088c0bbce6
#
_entry.id   49eec31ec5a4880bb65e8a088c0bbce6
#
_cell.length_a   1.000
_cell.length_b   1.000
_cell.length_c   1.000
_cell.angle_alpha   90.00
_cell.angle_beta   90.00
_cell.angle_gamma   90.00
#
_symmetry.space_group_name_H-M   'P 1'
#
loop_
_entity.id
_entity.type
_entity.pdbx_description
1 polymer ?
#
loop_
_entity_poly.entity_id
_entity_poly.type
_entity_poly.pdbx_seq_one_letter_code
_entity_poly.pdbx_strand_id
1 'polypeptide(L)'
;DMPPGIGDATLDAIRLMKKAEFLLVTTGSKVSLAVVRRLLSMLVELKVRIIGTLENMRMKDLPSAREEMEALGVPFLGEIEFDRGLEGSIGDVEKLLRTRFAEGLEKVLGKVLSSA
;
A
#
# COMPACT_ATOMS: atom_id res chain seq x y z
N ASP A 1 -4.72 9.88 3.94
CA ASP A 1 -3.63 9.16 4.61
C ASP A 1 -3.99 8.88 6.07
N MET A 2 -3.66 7.70 6.54
CA MET A 2 -4.05 7.23 7.88
C MET A 2 -2.83 7.20 8.81
N PRO A 3 -3.02 7.45 10.13
CA PRO A 3 -1.91 7.31 11.07
C PRO A 3 -1.40 5.87 11.11
N PRO A 4 -0.10 5.66 11.40
CA PRO A 4 0.48 4.32 11.45
C PRO A 4 -0.10 3.50 12.60
N GLY A 5 -0.23 2.19 12.35
CA GLY A 5 -0.72 1.24 13.34
C GLY A 5 -2.24 1.12 13.40
N ILE A 6 -2.70 0.28 14.33
CA ILE A 6 -4.11 -0.03 14.53
C ILE A 6 -4.51 0.50 15.91
N GLY A 7 -4.88 1.78 15.98
CA GLY A 7 -5.34 2.43 17.20
C GLY A 7 -6.81 2.80 17.13
N ASP A 8 -7.34 3.30 18.25
CA ASP A 8 -8.73 3.73 18.34
C ASP A 8 -9.09 4.80 17.32
N ALA A 9 -8.18 5.74 17.06
CA ALA A 9 -8.38 6.79 16.07
C ALA A 9 -8.54 6.22 14.66
N THR A 10 -7.77 5.18 14.31
CA THR A 10 -7.88 4.49 13.03
C THR A 10 -9.22 3.78 12.91
N LEU A 11 -9.64 3.08 13.96
CA LEU A 11 -10.93 2.39 14.01
C LEU A 11 -12.09 3.35 13.85
N ASP A 12 -12.06 4.46 14.57
CA ASP A 12 -13.12 5.48 14.51
C ASP A 12 -13.19 6.10 13.12
N ALA A 13 -12.05 6.41 12.51
CA ALA A 13 -12.01 6.92 11.14
C ALA A 13 -12.63 5.94 10.14
N ILE A 14 -12.30 4.66 10.25
CA ILE A 14 -12.85 3.60 9.39
C ILE A 14 -14.36 3.49 9.55
N ARG A 15 -14.86 3.51 10.79
CA ARG A 15 -16.30 3.43 11.08
C ARG A 15 -17.08 4.60 10.51
N LEU A 16 -16.49 5.80 10.51
CA LEU A 16 -17.12 7.01 9.97
C LEU A 16 -17.08 7.08 8.44
N MET A 17 -16.14 6.40 7.81
CA MET A 17 -15.95 6.42 6.35
C MET A 17 -16.51 5.16 5.67
N LYS A 18 -17.78 4.87 5.86
CA LYS A 18 -18.42 3.65 5.36
C LYS A 18 -18.38 3.49 3.83
N LYS A 19 -18.28 4.58 3.10
CA LYS A 19 -18.21 4.57 1.63
C LYS A 19 -16.78 4.66 1.09
N ALA A 20 -15.79 4.75 1.96
CA ALA A 20 -14.40 4.80 1.54
C ALA A 20 -13.93 3.47 0.99
N GLU A 21 -13.03 3.53 0.03
CA GLU A 21 -12.34 2.38 -0.50
C GLU A 21 -10.91 2.39 0.03
N PHE A 22 -10.37 1.23 0.35
CA PHE A 22 -9.08 1.12 1.00
C PHE A 22 -8.04 0.51 0.07
N LEU A 23 -6.92 1.19 -0.05
CA LEU A 23 -5.71 0.70 -0.68
C LEU A 23 -4.68 0.46 0.41
N LEU A 24 -4.21 -0.77 0.54
CA LEU A 24 -3.23 -1.13 1.55
C LEU A 24 -1.82 -1.05 0.98
N VAL A 25 -0.93 -0.44 1.73
CA VAL A 25 0.48 -0.31 1.36
C VAL A 25 1.31 -1.13 2.34
N THR A 26 2.15 -2.00 1.83
CA THR A 26 3.05 -2.81 2.64
C THR A 26 4.47 -2.74 2.10
N THR A 27 5.41 -3.23 2.87
CA THR A 27 6.75 -3.58 2.38
C THR A 27 6.86 -5.10 2.40
N GLY A 28 7.94 -5.66 1.86
CA GLY A 28 8.19 -7.09 1.92
C GLY A 28 8.67 -7.61 3.27
N SER A 29 8.80 -6.74 4.28
CA SER A 29 9.27 -7.15 5.60
C SER A 29 8.21 -7.95 6.35
N LYS A 30 8.65 -8.90 7.20
CA LYS A 30 7.75 -9.71 8.02
C LYS A 30 6.92 -8.86 8.96
N VAL A 31 7.48 -7.77 9.47
CA VAL A 31 6.77 -6.85 10.39
C VAL A 31 5.65 -6.14 9.66
N SER A 32 5.92 -5.58 8.49
CA SER A 32 4.91 -4.90 7.68
C SER A 32 3.79 -5.85 7.28
N LEU A 33 4.13 -7.06 6.86
CA LEU A 33 3.15 -8.07 6.47
C LEU A 33 2.26 -8.50 7.64
N ALA A 34 2.83 -8.61 8.85
CA ALA A 34 2.05 -8.92 10.05
C ALA A 34 1.04 -7.82 10.38
N VAL A 35 1.44 -6.55 10.26
CA VAL A 35 0.54 -5.41 10.48
C VAL A 35 -0.58 -5.40 9.45
N VAL A 36 -0.24 -5.61 8.19
CA VAL A 36 -1.23 -5.64 7.10
C VAL A 36 -2.23 -6.78 7.26
N ARG A 37 -1.78 -7.96 7.69
CA ARG A 37 -2.69 -9.09 7.97
C ARG A 37 -3.73 -8.74 9.03
N ARG A 38 -3.30 -8.10 10.12
CA ARG A 38 -4.21 -7.65 11.18
C ARG A 38 -5.20 -6.62 10.67
N LEU A 39 -4.70 -5.66 9.90
CA LEU A 39 -5.53 -4.62 9.31
C LEU A 39 -6.57 -5.21 8.35
N LEU A 40 -6.17 -6.16 7.51
CA LEU A 40 -7.07 -6.85 6.60
C LEU A 40 -8.20 -7.56 7.35
N SER A 41 -7.87 -8.30 8.41
CA SER A 41 -8.88 -8.99 9.22
C SER A 41 -9.91 -8.01 9.77
N MET A 42 -9.46 -6.86 10.22
CA MET A 42 -10.32 -5.82 10.77
C MET A 42 -11.19 -5.18 9.70
N LEU A 43 -10.62 -4.87 8.54
CA LEU A 43 -11.36 -4.28 7.42
C LEU A 43 -12.44 -5.23 6.88
N VAL A 44 -12.14 -6.52 6.84
CA VAL A 44 -13.12 -7.54 6.44
C VAL A 44 -14.28 -7.60 7.44
N GLU A 45 -14.02 -7.56 8.74
CA GLU A 45 -15.07 -7.51 9.76
C GLU A 45 -15.96 -6.28 9.63
N LEU A 46 -15.36 -5.14 9.32
CA LEU A 46 -16.08 -3.88 9.14
C LEU A 46 -16.81 -3.79 7.80
N LYS A 47 -16.63 -4.78 6.93
CA LYS A 47 -17.29 -4.87 5.61
C LYS A 47 -17.01 -3.66 4.72
N VAL A 48 -15.80 -3.11 4.80
CA VAL A 48 -15.36 -2.02 3.94
C VAL A 48 -14.75 -2.58 2.65
N ARG A 49 -14.81 -1.80 1.58
CA ARG A 49 -14.26 -2.21 0.30
C ARG A 49 -12.74 -2.03 0.29
N ILE A 50 -12.04 -3.09 -0.09
CA ILE A 50 -10.59 -3.08 -0.27
C ILE A 50 -10.31 -3.18 -1.77
N ILE A 51 -9.67 -2.15 -2.33
CA ILE A 51 -9.28 -2.12 -3.74
C ILE A 51 -8.19 -3.15 -4.00
N GLY A 52 -7.23 -3.22 -3.10
CA GLY A 52 -6.10 -4.13 -3.20
C GLY A 52 -4.94 -3.69 -2.35
N THR A 53 -3.80 -4.30 -2.61
CA THR A 53 -2.54 -4.01 -1.92
C THR A 53 -1.46 -3.65 -2.92
N LEU A 54 -0.51 -2.85 -2.46
CA LEU A 54 0.73 -2.60 -3.20
C LEU A 54 1.92 -2.75 -2.27
N GLU A 55 3.04 -3.17 -2.82
CA GLU A 55 4.30 -3.25 -2.10
C GLU A 55 5.17 -2.05 -2.44
N ASN A 56 5.61 -1.31 -1.42
CA ASN A 56 6.58 -0.23 -1.57
C ASN A 56 7.97 -0.72 -1.15
N MET A 57 8.99 -0.01 -1.53
CA MET A 57 10.39 -0.32 -1.21
C MET A 57 10.81 -1.74 -1.65
N ARG A 58 10.35 -2.17 -2.81
CA ARG A 58 10.64 -3.50 -3.33
C ARG A 58 12.13 -3.67 -3.61
N MET A 59 12.75 -4.65 -3.02
CA MET A 59 14.11 -5.08 -3.29
C MET A 59 14.08 -6.45 -3.97
N LYS A 60 14.70 -6.56 -5.14
CA LYS A 60 14.61 -7.75 -6.00
C LYS A 60 15.18 -9.01 -5.37
N ASP A 61 16.13 -8.87 -4.48
CA ASP A 61 16.78 -9.97 -3.75
C ASP A 61 16.00 -10.45 -2.53
N LEU A 62 14.88 -9.80 -2.21
CA LEU A 62 14.03 -10.16 -1.08
C LEU A 62 12.69 -10.72 -1.56
N PRO A 63 12.03 -11.58 -0.74
CA PRO A 63 10.71 -12.10 -1.09
C PRO A 63 9.68 -11.00 -1.30
N SER A 64 8.80 -11.23 -2.28
CA SER A 64 7.69 -10.31 -2.55
C SER A 64 6.52 -10.57 -1.62
N ALA A 65 5.77 -9.51 -1.32
CA ALA A 65 4.50 -9.61 -0.61
C ALA A 65 3.38 -10.22 -1.46
N ARG A 66 3.58 -10.34 -2.76
CA ARG A 66 2.57 -10.81 -3.72
C ARG A 66 1.94 -12.15 -3.31
N GLU A 67 2.77 -13.16 -3.04
CA GLU A 67 2.29 -14.50 -2.72
C GLU A 67 1.42 -14.50 -1.48
N GLU A 68 1.82 -13.76 -0.46
CA GLU A 68 1.07 -13.69 0.79
C GLU A 68 -0.27 -12.97 0.62
N MET A 69 -0.29 -11.88 -0.14
CA MET A 69 -1.53 -11.16 -0.41
C MET A 69 -2.49 -11.99 -1.26
N GLU A 70 -1.99 -12.69 -2.26
CA GLU A 70 -2.79 -13.59 -3.09
C GLU A 70 -3.36 -14.74 -2.26
N ALA A 71 -2.58 -15.29 -1.34
CA ALA A 71 -3.04 -16.34 -0.42
C ALA A 71 -4.16 -15.85 0.51
N LEU A 72 -4.18 -14.57 0.85
CA LEU A 72 -5.23 -13.94 1.66
C LEU A 72 -6.46 -13.53 0.83
N GLY A 73 -6.43 -13.75 -0.47
CA GLY A 73 -7.55 -13.41 -1.35
C GLY A 73 -7.66 -11.93 -1.67
N VAL A 74 -6.62 -11.15 -1.45
CA VAL A 74 -6.61 -9.71 -1.72
C VAL A 74 -5.87 -9.43 -3.03
N PRO A 75 -6.44 -8.60 -3.94
CA PRO A 75 -5.75 -8.25 -5.17
C PRO A 75 -4.40 -7.59 -4.89
N PHE A 76 -3.36 -8.05 -5.58
CA PHE A 76 -2.06 -7.42 -5.52
C PHE A 76 -1.88 -6.55 -6.76
N LEU A 77 -1.88 -5.24 -6.58
CA LEU A 77 -1.92 -4.28 -7.68
C LEU A 77 -0.55 -3.99 -8.30
N GLY A 78 0.49 -4.17 -7.55
CA GLY A 78 1.83 -3.99 -8.06
C GLY A 78 2.85 -3.67 -6.98
N GLU A 79 4.05 -3.40 -7.41
CA GLU A 79 5.15 -3.09 -6.52
C GLU A 79 5.94 -1.88 -7.02
N ILE A 80 6.47 -1.11 -6.09
CA ILE A 80 7.30 0.06 -6.36
C ILE A 80 8.69 -0.26 -5.85
N GLU A 81 9.68 -0.21 -6.74
CA GLU A 81 11.06 -0.50 -6.38
C GLU A 81 11.61 0.52 -5.39
N PHE A 82 12.48 0.05 -4.50
CA PHE A 82 13.24 0.92 -3.63
C PHE A 82 14.09 1.87 -4.47
N ASP A 83 13.97 3.16 -4.20
CA ASP A 83 14.67 4.20 -4.95
C ASP A 83 15.50 5.06 -4.00
N ARG A 84 16.82 4.92 -4.09
CA ARG A 84 17.76 5.70 -3.29
C ARG A 84 17.74 7.19 -3.63
N GLY A 85 17.35 7.52 -4.86
CA GLY A 85 17.26 8.91 -5.32
C GLY A 85 16.03 9.66 -4.80
N LEU A 86 15.07 8.95 -4.24
CA LEU A 86 13.82 9.56 -3.77
C LEU A 86 14.06 10.59 -2.68
N GLU A 87 14.82 10.24 -1.66
CA GLU A 87 15.08 11.11 -0.51
C GLU A 87 15.73 12.43 -0.91
N GLY A 88 16.72 12.37 -1.82
CA GLY A 88 17.37 13.56 -2.35
C GLY A 88 16.52 14.39 -3.30
N SER A 89 15.39 13.87 -3.73
CA SER A 89 14.45 14.55 -4.63
C SER A 89 13.30 15.25 -3.91
N ILE A 90 13.13 14.97 -2.63
CA ILE A 90 12.08 15.59 -1.81
C ILE A 90 12.32 17.10 -1.72
N GLY A 91 11.27 17.86 -2.04
CA GLY A 91 11.35 19.31 -2.09
C GLY A 91 11.59 19.89 -3.48
N ASP A 92 11.89 19.05 -4.47
CA ASP A 92 12.06 19.45 -5.87
C ASP A 92 11.14 18.60 -6.75
N VAL A 93 10.06 19.20 -7.23
CA VAL A 93 9.03 18.50 -7.99
C VAL A 93 9.58 17.90 -9.29
N GLU A 94 10.42 18.62 -10.01
CA GLU A 94 10.97 18.13 -11.27
C GLU A 94 11.86 16.90 -11.06
N LYS A 95 12.72 16.93 -10.05
CA LYS A 95 13.54 15.77 -9.68
C LYS A 95 12.70 14.61 -9.22
N LEU A 96 11.68 14.88 -8.41
CA LEU A 96 10.78 13.86 -7.88
C LEU A 96 10.06 13.12 -9.00
N LEU A 97 9.57 13.84 -10.01
CA LEU A 97 8.86 13.25 -11.14
C LEU A 97 9.75 12.40 -12.05
N ARG A 98 11.06 12.57 -11.98
CA ARG A 98 12.05 11.77 -12.74
C ARG A 98 12.53 10.53 -12.02
N THR A 99 12.09 10.30 -10.79
CA THR A 99 12.53 9.14 -10.01
C THR A 99 11.87 7.86 -10.51
N ARG A 100 12.51 6.72 -10.26
CA ARG A 100 11.91 5.40 -10.50
C ARG A 100 10.69 5.17 -9.63
N PHE A 101 10.68 5.78 -8.44
CA PHE A 101 9.54 5.77 -7.55
C PHE A 101 8.31 6.39 -8.24
N ALA A 102 8.46 7.56 -8.83
CA ALA A 102 7.37 8.24 -9.54
C ALA A 102 6.84 7.40 -10.71
N GLU A 103 7.73 6.78 -11.48
CA GLU A 103 7.33 5.88 -12.58
C GLU A 103 6.55 4.67 -12.06
N GLY A 104 7.04 4.04 -11.02
CA GLY A 104 6.38 2.89 -10.40
C GLY A 104 5.02 3.26 -9.82
N LEU A 105 4.94 4.40 -9.16
CA LEU A 105 3.69 4.91 -8.59
C LEU A 105 2.66 5.17 -9.68
N GLU A 106 3.07 5.77 -10.80
CA GLU A 106 2.19 6.04 -11.93
C GLU A 106 1.57 4.76 -12.49
N LYS A 107 2.37 3.70 -12.66
CA LYS A 107 1.89 2.39 -13.11
C LYS A 107 0.86 1.79 -12.15
N VAL A 108 1.14 1.84 -10.86
CA VAL A 108 0.23 1.30 -9.84
C VAL A 108 -1.06 2.11 -9.79
N LEU A 109 -0.96 3.44 -9.86
CA LEU A 109 -2.14 4.31 -9.88
C LEU A 109 -3.06 4.03 -11.06
N GLY A 110 -2.50 3.70 -12.23
CA GLY A 110 -3.29 3.28 -13.37
C GLY A 110 -4.16 2.06 -13.05
N LYS A 111 -3.61 1.07 -12.36
CA LYS A 111 -4.36 -0.11 -11.92
C LYS A 111 -5.39 0.20 -10.85
N VAL A 112 -5.06 1.07 -9.89
CA VAL A 112 -5.98 1.51 -8.83
C VAL A 112 -7.19 2.20 -9.45
N LEU A 113 -6.97 3.12 -10.37
CA LEU A 113 -8.05 3.85 -11.03
C LEU A 113 -8.92 2.94 -11.90
N SER A 114 -8.34 1.91 -12.50
CA SER A 114 -9.09 0.92 -13.27
C SER A 114 -9.95 0.03 -12.38
N SER A 115 -9.52 -0.19 -11.14
CA SER A 115 -10.21 -1.07 -10.17
C SER A 115 -11.27 -0.33 -9.35
N ALA A 116 -11.21 0.97 -9.36
CA ALA A 116 -12.17 1.83 -8.63
C ALA A 116 -13.47 2.13 -9.46
#